data_cc884a72545b23644b0b66f940b79a2b
#
_entry.id   cc884a72545b23644b0b66f940b79a2b
#
_cell.length_a   1.000
_cell.length_b   1.000
_cell.length_c   1.000
_cell.angle_alpha   90.00
_cell.angle_beta   90.00
_cell.angle_gamma   90.00
#
_symmetry.space_group_name_H-M   'P 1'
#
loop_
_entity.id
_entity.type
_entity.pdbx_description
1 polymer ?
#
loop_
_entity_poly.entity_id
_entity_poly.type
_entity_poly.pdbx_seq_one_letter_code
_entity_poly.pdbx_strand_id
1 'polypeptide(L)'
;MMHRIRRFFDTVTACPLLVEETQRVASWIGDPTVMALFSDQPVTDQRHSLRCGDYVAAITDRPEMIQAAILHDVGKRHAEFGWLRRSLAGLFDFLRVDAGRAIRLYNAHGPIGADELSERGAHPLVVEFARAHHSARPDAITDADWSLLLAADNER
;
A
#
# COMPACT_ATOMS: atom_id res chain seq x y z
N MET A 1 -6.05 7.11 -19.69
CA MET A 1 -7.05 8.12 -19.26
C MET A 1 -8.14 7.50 -18.38
N MET A 2 -8.69 6.34 -18.73
CA MET A 2 -9.73 5.63 -17.93
C MET A 2 -9.28 5.29 -16.50
N HIS A 3 -8.04 4.87 -16.27
CA HIS A 3 -7.53 4.52 -14.92
C HIS A 3 -7.56 5.68 -13.92
N ARG A 4 -7.30 6.93 -14.34
CA ARG A 4 -7.37 8.11 -13.46
C ARG A 4 -8.79 8.46 -13.05
N ILE A 5 -9.75 8.25 -13.94
CA ILE A 5 -11.18 8.51 -13.67
C ILE A 5 -11.71 7.49 -12.67
N ARG A 6 -11.36 6.20 -12.81
CA ARG A 6 -11.77 5.15 -11.88
C ARG A 6 -11.18 5.39 -10.48
N ARG A 7 -9.89 5.76 -10.37
CA ARG A 7 -9.27 6.17 -9.09
C ARG A 7 -10.03 7.31 -8.41
N PHE A 8 -10.47 8.28 -9.17
CA PHE A 8 -11.26 9.39 -8.64
C PHE A 8 -12.58 8.88 -8.04
N PHE A 9 -13.32 8.04 -8.76
CA PHE A 9 -14.58 7.48 -8.27
C PHE A 9 -14.34 6.56 -7.05
N ASP A 10 -13.33 5.70 -7.07
CA ASP A 10 -12.96 4.84 -5.94
C ASP A 10 -12.64 5.66 -4.68
N THR A 11 -12.03 6.83 -4.85
CA THR A 11 -11.72 7.74 -3.72
C THR A 11 -12.96 8.42 -3.16
N VAL A 12 -13.90 8.83 -4.02
CA VAL A 12 -15.12 9.55 -3.62
C VAL A 12 -16.18 8.61 -3.05
N THR A 13 -16.18 7.33 -3.47
CA THR A 13 -17.17 6.33 -3.05
C THR A 13 -16.63 5.32 -2.02
N ALA A 14 -15.40 5.50 -1.54
CA ALA A 14 -14.79 4.56 -0.59
C ALA A 14 -15.59 4.51 0.71
N CYS A 15 -16.20 3.35 0.97
CA CYS A 15 -16.85 3.04 2.22
C CYS A 15 -15.87 2.32 3.17
N PRO A 16 -16.02 2.46 4.50
CA PRO A 16 -15.27 1.65 5.47
C PRO A 16 -15.36 0.16 5.14
N LEU A 17 -14.34 -0.60 5.52
CA LEU A 17 -14.36 -2.05 5.38
C LEU A 17 -15.53 -2.64 6.18
N LEU A 18 -16.16 -3.68 5.64
CA LEU A 18 -17.14 -4.48 6.38
C LEU A 18 -16.44 -5.24 7.52
N VAL A 19 -17.21 -5.69 8.48
CA VAL A 19 -16.68 -6.46 9.62
C VAL A 19 -15.94 -7.71 9.13
N GLU A 20 -16.52 -8.45 8.19
CA GLU A 20 -15.93 -9.65 7.61
C GLU A 20 -14.63 -9.35 6.83
N GLU A 21 -14.58 -8.23 6.13
CA GLU A 21 -13.39 -7.78 5.42
C GLU A 21 -12.27 -7.42 6.40
N THR A 22 -12.59 -6.71 7.47
CA THR A 22 -11.64 -6.36 8.53
C THR A 22 -11.12 -7.61 9.24
N GLN A 23 -11.98 -8.58 9.56
CA GLN A 23 -11.59 -9.86 10.17
C GLN A 23 -10.67 -10.65 9.25
N ARG A 24 -10.96 -10.68 7.94
CA ARG A 24 -10.11 -11.34 6.93
C ARG A 24 -8.72 -10.72 6.87
N VAL A 25 -8.62 -9.39 6.79
CA VAL A 25 -7.33 -8.69 6.84
C VAL A 25 -6.58 -9.00 8.13
N ALA A 26 -7.27 -8.94 9.28
CA ALA A 26 -6.66 -9.26 10.57
C ALA A 26 -6.14 -10.71 10.62
N SER A 27 -6.85 -11.68 10.01
CA SER A 27 -6.39 -13.06 9.94
C SER A 27 -5.14 -13.24 9.08
N TRP A 28 -4.98 -12.46 8.02
CA TRP A 28 -3.80 -12.47 7.16
C TRP A 28 -2.58 -11.80 7.81
N ILE A 29 -2.81 -10.69 8.53
CA ILE A 29 -1.74 -9.95 9.19
C ILE A 29 -1.27 -10.68 10.46
N GLY A 30 -2.19 -11.17 11.28
CA GLY A 30 -1.92 -11.96 12.49
C GLY A 30 -1.40 -11.15 13.67
N ASP A 31 -0.58 -10.15 13.48
CA ASP A 31 -0.01 -9.30 14.53
C ASP A 31 -0.84 -8.01 14.73
N PRO A 32 -1.33 -7.77 15.97
CA PRO A 32 -2.15 -6.60 16.26
C PRO A 32 -1.40 -5.27 16.12
N THR A 33 -0.08 -5.24 16.32
CA THR A 33 0.73 -4.02 16.17
C THR A 33 0.93 -3.65 14.70
N VAL A 34 1.04 -4.64 13.81
CA VAL A 34 1.07 -4.46 12.37
C VAL A 34 -0.34 -4.14 11.85
N MET A 35 -1.39 -4.77 12.40
CA MET A 35 -2.78 -4.45 12.06
C MET A 35 -3.13 -2.99 12.36
N ALA A 36 -2.55 -2.40 13.41
CA ALA A 36 -2.71 -0.98 13.70
C ALA A 36 -2.20 -0.09 12.57
N LEU A 37 -1.05 -0.43 11.94
CA LEU A 37 -0.54 0.31 10.77
C LEU A 37 -1.53 0.30 9.58
N PHE A 38 -2.16 -0.85 9.35
CA PHE A 38 -3.20 -0.98 8.32
C PHE A 38 -4.43 -0.13 8.66
N SER A 39 -4.89 -0.21 9.91
CA SER A 39 -6.12 0.47 10.37
C SER A 39 -5.98 2.00 10.37
N ASP A 40 -4.77 2.52 10.57
CA ASP A 40 -4.47 3.94 10.55
C ASP A 40 -4.43 4.54 9.14
N GLN A 41 -4.51 3.72 8.09
CA GLN A 41 -4.59 4.20 6.72
C GLN A 41 -5.95 4.85 6.44
N PRO A 42 -6.02 5.81 5.50
CA PRO A 42 -7.28 6.28 4.96
C PRO A 42 -8.11 5.13 4.37
N VAL A 43 -9.43 5.22 4.46
CA VAL A 43 -10.36 4.20 3.96
C VAL A 43 -10.10 3.80 2.51
N THR A 44 -9.73 4.76 1.67
CA THR A 44 -9.36 4.49 0.26
C THR A 44 -8.16 3.57 0.12
N ASP A 45 -7.15 3.76 0.98
CA ASP A 45 -5.93 2.96 0.96
C ASP A 45 -6.19 1.59 1.57
N GLN A 46 -7.00 1.50 2.65
CA GLN A 46 -7.46 0.22 3.19
C GLN A 46 -8.21 -0.62 2.14
N ARG A 47 -9.09 0.01 1.34
CA ARG A 47 -9.81 -0.66 0.25
C ARG A 47 -8.87 -1.14 -0.87
N HIS A 48 -7.86 -0.34 -1.22
CA HIS A 48 -6.83 -0.76 -2.17
C HIS A 48 -6.03 -1.94 -1.63
N SER A 49 -5.52 -1.84 -0.42
CA SER A 49 -4.76 -2.89 0.26
C SER A 49 -5.54 -4.21 0.36
N LEU A 50 -6.83 -4.17 0.69
CA LEU A 50 -7.70 -5.34 0.69
C LEU A 50 -7.77 -6.00 -0.69
N ARG A 51 -7.97 -5.23 -1.78
CA ARG A 51 -8.00 -5.78 -3.15
C ARG A 51 -6.67 -6.43 -3.53
N CYS A 52 -5.55 -5.80 -3.18
CA CYS A 52 -4.23 -6.39 -3.39
C CYS A 52 -4.08 -7.72 -2.65
N GLY A 53 -4.52 -7.78 -1.39
CA GLY A 53 -4.53 -9.00 -0.59
C GLY A 53 -5.41 -10.09 -1.18
N ASP A 54 -6.65 -9.76 -1.58
CA ASP A 54 -7.59 -10.69 -2.22
C ASP A 54 -7.00 -11.25 -3.53
N TYR A 55 -6.36 -10.41 -4.34
CA TYR A 55 -5.71 -10.82 -5.58
C TYR A 55 -4.60 -11.85 -5.34
N VAL A 56 -3.71 -11.57 -4.39
CA VAL A 56 -2.59 -12.49 -4.07
C VAL A 56 -3.11 -13.77 -3.42
N ALA A 57 -4.08 -13.68 -2.49
CA ALA A 57 -4.66 -14.83 -1.80
C ALA A 57 -5.42 -15.78 -2.76
N ALA A 58 -5.89 -15.30 -3.91
CA ALA A 58 -6.50 -16.14 -4.94
C ALA A 58 -5.46 -16.99 -5.72
N ILE A 59 -4.16 -16.65 -5.61
CA ILE A 59 -3.07 -17.29 -6.38
C ILE A 59 -2.16 -18.11 -5.46
N THR A 60 -1.92 -17.67 -4.23
CA THR A 60 -1.03 -18.33 -3.27
C THR A 60 -1.56 -18.22 -1.85
N ASP A 61 -1.25 -19.23 -1.03
CA ASP A 61 -1.55 -19.26 0.42
C ASP A 61 -0.36 -18.82 1.29
N ARG A 62 0.74 -18.33 0.69
CA ARG A 62 1.94 -17.86 1.40
C ARG A 62 1.62 -16.58 2.18
N PRO A 63 1.65 -16.62 3.55
CA PRO A 63 1.24 -15.47 4.37
C PRO A 63 2.06 -14.22 4.09
N GLU A 64 3.38 -14.35 3.91
CA GLU A 64 4.27 -13.23 3.65
C GLU A 64 3.98 -12.52 2.31
N MET A 65 3.47 -13.24 1.31
CA MET A 65 3.07 -12.67 0.03
C MET A 65 1.78 -11.85 0.16
N ILE A 66 0.79 -12.39 0.87
CA ILE A 66 -0.47 -11.70 1.13
C ILE A 66 -0.22 -10.46 1.98
N GLN A 67 0.62 -10.58 3.04
CA GLN A 67 1.00 -9.45 3.88
C GLN A 67 1.74 -8.37 3.10
N ALA A 68 2.67 -8.73 2.21
CA ALA A 68 3.37 -7.77 1.37
C ALA A 68 2.39 -6.98 0.49
N ALA A 69 1.41 -7.65 -0.12
CA ALA A 69 0.39 -6.99 -0.93
C ALA A 69 -0.51 -6.04 -0.12
N ILE A 70 -0.84 -6.38 1.14
CA ILE A 70 -1.69 -5.56 2.00
C ILE A 70 -0.93 -4.36 2.58
N LEU A 71 0.35 -4.51 2.91
CA LEU A 71 1.08 -3.58 3.76
C LEU A 71 2.05 -2.66 3.00
N HIS A 72 2.21 -2.81 1.67
CA HIS A 72 3.20 -2.05 0.91
C HIS A 72 3.01 -0.52 1.01
N ASP A 73 1.79 -0.07 1.19
CA ASP A 73 1.39 1.33 1.19
C ASP A 73 1.17 1.94 2.58
N VAL A 74 1.46 1.23 3.68
CA VAL A 74 1.16 1.72 5.04
C VAL A 74 1.84 3.04 5.39
N GLY A 75 2.96 3.37 4.78
CA GLY A 75 3.63 4.65 4.97
C GLY A 75 2.86 5.86 4.44
N LYS A 76 1.87 5.67 3.55
CA LYS A 76 1.03 6.77 3.03
C LYS A 76 0.20 7.48 4.09
N ARG A 77 -0.06 6.84 5.24
CA ARG A 77 -0.81 7.45 6.35
C ARG A 77 -0.14 8.70 6.92
N HIS A 78 1.19 8.83 6.79
CA HIS A 78 1.93 10.02 7.23
C HIS A 78 1.75 11.23 6.32
N ALA A 79 1.26 11.02 5.11
CA ALA A 79 0.92 12.11 4.21
C ALA A 79 -0.52 12.55 4.48
N GLU A 80 -0.73 13.55 5.33
CA GLU A 80 -2.02 14.20 5.61
C GLU A 80 -2.55 14.91 4.36
N PHE A 81 -2.93 14.14 3.34
CA PHE A 81 -3.50 14.70 2.14
C PHE A 81 -5.01 14.46 2.06
N GLY A 82 -5.76 15.55 1.92
CA GLY A 82 -7.07 15.49 1.28
C GLY A 82 -6.94 14.91 -0.13
N TRP A 83 -7.96 14.16 -0.58
CA TRP A 83 -8.01 13.46 -1.87
C TRP A 83 -7.52 14.28 -3.07
N LEU A 84 -7.79 15.58 -3.10
CA LEU A 84 -7.41 16.50 -4.18
C LEU A 84 -5.89 16.67 -4.29
N ARG A 85 -5.18 16.77 -3.16
CA ARG A 85 -3.73 16.92 -3.15
C ARG A 85 -3.02 15.64 -3.56
N ARG A 86 -3.54 14.46 -3.20
CA ARG A 86 -3.02 13.15 -3.67
C ARG A 86 -3.09 13.03 -5.20
N SER A 87 -4.21 13.45 -5.80
CA SER A 87 -4.39 13.44 -7.25
C SER A 87 -3.44 14.40 -7.98
N LEU A 88 -3.00 15.45 -7.30
CA LEU A 88 -2.09 16.48 -7.85
C LEU A 88 -0.61 16.22 -7.50
N ALA A 89 -0.28 15.29 -6.59
CA ALA A 89 1.09 15.05 -6.16
C ALA A 89 2.03 14.74 -7.33
N GLY A 90 1.60 13.88 -8.27
CA GLY A 90 2.36 13.58 -9.47
C GLY A 90 2.51 14.77 -10.46
N LEU A 91 1.57 15.71 -10.44
CA LEU A 91 1.64 16.94 -11.25
C LEU A 91 2.64 17.93 -10.64
N PHE A 92 2.67 18.08 -9.33
CA PHE A 92 3.62 18.95 -8.63
C PHE A 92 5.05 18.44 -8.75
N ASP A 93 5.26 17.12 -8.70
CA ASP A 93 6.57 16.49 -8.93
C ASP A 93 7.06 16.76 -10.36
N PHE A 94 6.19 16.60 -11.36
CA PHE A 94 6.48 16.92 -12.76
C PHE A 94 6.83 18.40 -12.98
N LEU A 95 6.16 19.31 -12.27
CA LEU A 95 6.38 20.76 -12.39
C LEU A 95 7.54 21.28 -11.54
N ARG A 96 8.24 20.41 -10.77
CA ARG A 96 9.32 20.77 -9.84
C ARG A 96 8.93 21.89 -8.85
N VAL A 97 7.67 21.96 -8.48
CA VAL A 97 7.17 22.90 -7.47
C VAL A 97 7.53 22.35 -6.09
N ASP A 98 8.07 23.18 -5.19
CA ASP A 98 8.28 22.78 -3.79
C ASP A 98 6.94 22.54 -3.11
N ALA A 99 6.52 21.30 -3.17
CA ALA A 99 5.20 20.86 -2.77
C ALA A 99 5.06 20.66 -1.25
N GLY A 100 6.05 21.11 -0.49
CA GLY A 100 6.02 21.05 0.95
C GLY A 100 6.28 19.65 1.55
N ARG A 101 6.31 19.61 2.89
CA ARG A 101 6.62 18.39 3.67
C ARG A 101 5.74 17.20 3.32
N ALA A 102 4.47 17.44 3.08
CA ALA A 102 3.50 16.36 2.88
C ALA A 102 3.71 15.60 1.55
N ILE A 103 4.10 16.28 0.45
CA ILE A 103 4.45 15.60 -0.81
C ILE A 103 5.76 14.83 -0.68
N ARG A 104 6.74 15.37 0.04
CA ARG A 104 7.99 14.62 0.30
C ARG A 104 7.70 13.34 1.09
N LEU A 105 6.82 13.38 2.10
CA LEU A 105 6.39 12.20 2.85
C LEU A 105 5.61 11.22 1.98
N TYR A 106 4.74 11.72 1.09
CA TYR A 106 4.02 10.87 0.15
C TYR A 106 4.98 10.15 -0.82
N ASN A 107 5.97 10.84 -1.36
CA ASN A 107 6.96 10.24 -2.27
C ASN A 107 7.92 9.29 -1.53
N ALA A 108 8.10 9.45 -0.22
CA ALA A 108 8.94 8.61 0.64
C ALA A 108 8.14 7.52 1.40
N HIS A 109 6.85 7.30 1.08
CA HIS A 109 6.01 6.37 1.86
C HIS A 109 6.54 4.93 1.89
N GLY A 110 7.16 4.46 0.79
CA GLY A 110 7.73 3.13 0.73
C GLY A 110 8.80 2.90 1.81
N PRO A 111 9.90 3.67 1.83
CA PRO A 111 10.90 3.59 2.89
C PRO A 111 10.33 3.78 4.30
N ILE A 112 9.45 4.76 4.50
CA ILE A 112 8.84 5.03 5.82
C ILE A 112 8.03 3.82 6.30
N GLY A 113 7.15 3.30 5.45
CA GLY A 113 6.36 2.11 5.78
C GLY A 113 7.22 0.88 6.06
N ALA A 114 8.28 0.69 5.28
CA ALA A 114 9.22 -0.41 5.45
C ALA A 114 9.94 -0.35 6.80
N ASP A 115 10.40 0.83 7.23
CA ASP A 115 11.06 1.01 8.53
C ASP A 115 10.11 0.66 9.68
N GLU A 116 8.87 1.13 9.64
CA GLU A 116 7.86 0.83 10.66
C GLU A 116 7.44 -0.64 10.68
N LEU A 117 7.36 -1.30 9.53
CA LEU A 117 7.11 -2.74 9.42
C LEU A 117 8.28 -3.54 10.01
N SER A 118 9.52 -3.12 9.72
CA SER A 118 10.73 -3.73 10.26
C SER A 118 10.79 -3.62 11.79
N GLU A 119 10.47 -2.46 12.35
CA GLU A 119 10.42 -2.23 13.81
C GLU A 119 9.41 -3.14 14.53
N ARG A 120 8.36 -3.60 13.82
CA ARG A 120 7.34 -4.53 14.33
C ARG A 120 7.63 -5.98 13.99
N GLY A 121 8.81 -6.28 13.45
CA GLY A 121 9.22 -7.63 13.13
C GLY A 121 8.48 -8.29 11.97
N ALA A 122 7.94 -7.48 11.04
CA ALA A 122 7.34 -8.02 9.82
C ALA A 122 8.35 -8.86 9.01
N HIS A 123 7.83 -9.81 8.25
CA HIS A 123 8.67 -10.69 7.43
C HIS A 123 9.56 -9.89 6.45
N PRO A 124 10.84 -10.25 6.23
CA PRO A 124 11.75 -9.49 5.38
C PRO A 124 11.21 -9.20 3.97
N LEU A 125 10.48 -10.14 3.34
CA LEU A 125 9.84 -9.93 2.05
C LEU A 125 8.83 -8.78 2.08
N VAL A 126 8.05 -8.66 3.15
CA VAL A 126 7.06 -7.59 3.35
C VAL A 126 7.77 -6.23 3.42
N VAL A 127 8.83 -6.16 4.21
CA VAL A 127 9.64 -4.95 4.40
C VAL A 127 10.29 -4.52 3.08
N GLU A 128 10.94 -5.46 2.39
CA GLU A 128 11.63 -5.17 1.12
C GLU A 128 10.66 -4.77 0.00
N PHE A 129 9.50 -5.41 -0.08
CA PHE A 129 8.50 -5.02 -1.06
C PHE A 129 7.94 -3.62 -0.76
N ALA A 130 7.57 -3.32 0.49
CA ALA A 130 7.12 -2.00 0.89
C ALA A 130 8.14 -0.91 0.56
N ARG A 131 9.44 -1.20 0.77
CA ARG A 131 10.55 -0.27 0.49
C ARG A 131 10.72 0.02 -0.99
N ALA A 132 10.58 -0.99 -1.84
CA ALA A 132 11.07 -0.97 -3.22
C ALA A 132 9.98 -0.95 -4.30
N HIS A 133 8.68 -1.09 -3.97
CA HIS A 133 7.60 -1.30 -4.96
C HIS A 133 7.48 -0.19 -6.05
N HIS A 134 8.09 0.97 -5.83
CA HIS A 134 8.22 2.05 -6.82
C HIS A 134 9.62 2.17 -7.43
N SER A 135 10.50 1.21 -7.20
CA SER A 135 11.89 1.23 -7.66
C SER A 135 12.30 -0.10 -8.31
N ALA A 136 13.60 -0.38 -8.39
CA ALA A 136 14.09 -1.66 -8.90
C ALA A 136 13.83 -2.79 -7.90
N ARG A 137 13.56 -3.99 -8.43
CA ARG A 137 13.39 -5.20 -7.64
C ARG A 137 14.63 -5.49 -6.77
N PRO A 138 14.48 -5.70 -5.45
CA PRO A 138 15.56 -6.18 -4.60
C PRO A 138 15.94 -7.63 -4.93
N ASP A 139 17.23 -7.97 -4.79
CA ASP A 139 17.73 -9.35 -5.02
C ASP A 139 17.07 -10.38 -4.08
N ALA A 140 16.63 -9.96 -2.91
CA ALA A 140 15.94 -10.79 -1.92
C ALA A 140 14.53 -11.26 -2.36
N ILE A 141 13.94 -10.66 -3.39
CA ILE A 141 12.62 -11.05 -3.92
C ILE A 141 12.79 -11.67 -5.29
N THR A 142 12.21 -12.86 -5.50
CA THR A 142 12.27 -13.56 -6.80
C THR A 142 11.51 -12.78 -7.88
N ASP A 143 11.85 -12.97 -9.15
CA ASP A 143 11.14 -12.36 -10.28
C ASP A 143 9.64 -12.72 -10.29
N ALA A 144 9.31 -13.95 -9.93
CA ALA A 144 7.94 -14.43 -9.88
C ALA A 144 7.14 -13.73 -8.77
N ASP A 145 7.68 -13.67 -7.54
CA ASP A 145 7.04 -13.00 -6.40
C ASP A 145 6.89 -11.51 -6.67
N TRP A 146 7.93 -10.87 -7.19
CA TRP A 146 7.92 -9.47 -7.56
C TRP A 146 6.84 -9.13 -8.59
N SER A 147 6.77 -9.94 -9.65
CA SER A 147 5.78 -9.76 -10.72
C SER A 147 4.35 -9.93 -10.21
N LEU A 148 4.11 -10.90 -9.33
CA LEU A 148 2.81 -11.12 -8.70
C LEU A 148 2.41 -9.93 -7.82
N LEU A 149 3.32 -9.44 -6.98
CA LEU A 149 3.05 -8.31 -6.09
C LEU A 149 2.80 -7.00 -6.85
N LEU A 150 3.58 -6.73 -7.92
CA LEU A 150 3.34 -5.59 -8.77
C LEU A 150 2.02 -5.70 -9.56
N ALA A 151 1.64 -6.92 -9.99
CA ALA A 151 0.35 -7.14 -10.62
C ALA A 151 -0.78 -6.80 -9.63
N ALA A 152 -0.68 -7.24 -8.37
CA ALA A 152 -1.65 -6.93 -7.33
C ALA A 152 -1.78 -5.42 -7.07
N ASP A 153 -0.67 -4.68 -6.98
CA ASP A 153 -0.69 -3.21 -6.82
C ASP A 153 -1.33 -2.50 -8.01
N ASN A 154 -1.19 -3.06 -9.21
CA ASN A 154 -1.79 -2.51 -10.44
C ASN A 154 -3.23 -2.97 -10.68
N GLU A 155 -3.73 -4.00 -9.96
CA GLU A 155 -5.12 -4.45 -10.03
C GLU A 155 -6.05 -3.37 -9.46
N ARG A 156 -6.89 -2.78 -10.34
CA ARG A 156 -7.78 -1.66 -10.03
C ARG A 156 -9.14 -1.82 -10.66
#